data_6d49ab687a15749451d77428c0425a97
#
_entry.id   6d49ab687a15749451d77428c0425a97
#
_cell.length_a   1.000
_cell.length_b   1.000
_cell.length_c   1.000
_cell.angle_alpha   90.00
_cell.angle_beta   90.00
_cell.angle_gamma   90.00
#
_symmetry.space_group_name_H-M   'P 1'
#
loop_
_entity.id
_entity.type
_entity.pdbx_description
1 polymer ?
#
loop_
_entity_poly.entity_id
_entity_poly.type
_entity_poly.pdbx_seq_one_letter_code
_entity_poly.pdbx_strand_id
1 'polypeptide(L)'
;MSGDLPVAVVISSFEEGAALAATVASLLAAPARPAEVLIVDDGSTDGSTAGPWPPSVRVLQRAHAGIAPARNAGALAAAQPLLVFLDAHCTVDPGWLAPLVAALERHPDAIAGPAVHDEREPARAGCGAHLVDPLFTYRWNRPAGDALQAVGLVPGGCLAVAREPFLATGGFGPFREFGLEDVDLSLCWWRMGRPLLGVPRSHVTHRFRVQPPYRPDLQAWVENVLTTALRHLSGAHLAETVRCCARLGTFNAAIAAALARLPEGDRQAVAGGRACEEYLREWAEQAWPVVQDQSVG
;
A
#
# COMPACT_ATOMS: atom_id res chain seq x y z
N MET A 1 -21.13 -18.98 -8.08
CA MET A 1 -21.46 -18.03 -9.16
C MET A 1 -20.17 -17.81 -9.94
N SER A 2 -20.11 -18.30 -11.18
CA SER A 2 -19.00 -18.03 -12.10
C SER A 2 -19.38 -16.82 -12.94
N GLY A 3 -18.82 -15.67 -12.62
CA GLY A 3 -19.04 -14.44 -13.37
C GLY A 3 -18.00 -13.40 -12.97
N ASP A 4 -17.76 -12.44 -13.84
CA ASP A 4 -16.83 -11.36 -13.57
C ASP A 4 -17.38 -10.45 -12.45
N LEU A 5 -16.58 -10.20 -11.43
CA LEU A 5 -16.90 -9.29 -10.33
C LEU A 5 -16.60 -7.83 -10.74
N PRO A 6 -17.35 -6.83 -10.26
CA PRO A 6 -17.20 -5.42 -10.64
C PRO A 6 -15.95 -4.80 -10.01
N VAL A 7 -14.81 -5.38 -10.29
CA VAL A 7 -13.49 -5.05 -9.75
C VAL A 7 -12.51 -4.79 -10.88
N ALA A 8 -11.76 -3.71 -10.79
CA ALA A 8 -10.54 -3.49 -11.55
C ALA A 8 -9.32 -3.87 -10.69
N VAL A 9 -8.51 -4.81 -11.16
CA VAL A 9 -7.19 -5.09 -10.56
C VAL A 9 -6.16 -4.20 -11.25
N VAL A 10 -5.50 -3.35 -10.47
CA VAL A 10 -4.42 -2.47 -10.91
C VAL A 10 -3.09 -3.08 -10.49
N ILE A 11 -2.27 -3.45 -11.46
CA ILE A 11 -0.95 -4.04 -11.26
C ILE A 11 0.10 -2.98 -11.66
N SER A 12 0.80 -2.40 -10.70
CA SER A 12 1.98 -1.58 -10.99
C SER A 12 3.16 -2.49 -11.34
N SER A 13 3.84 -2.21 -12.45
CA SER A 13 4.93 -3.05 -12.96
C SER A 13 6.15 -2.22 -13.31
N PHE A 14 7.31 -2.61 -12.80
CA PHE A 14 8.62 -2.05 -13.17
C PHE A 14 9.69 -3.14 -13.10
N GLU A 15 10.25 -3.52 -14.26
CA GLU A 15 11.33 -4.53 -14.39
C GLU A 15 10.96 -5.89 -13.74
N GLU A 16 9.72 -6.38 -13.94
CA GLU A 16 9.17 -7.54 -13.24
C GLU A 16 9.50 -8.90 -13.87
N GLY A 17 9.98 -8.89 -15.11
CA GLY A 17 10.35 -10.12 -15.82
C GLY A 17 9.16 -11.10 -15.96
N ALA A 18 9.43 -12.36 -15.73
CA ALA A 18 8.42 -13.42 -15.84
C ALA A 18 7.38 -13.40 -14.70
N ALA A 19 7.61 -12.66 -13.61
CA ALA A 19 6.69 -12.64 -12.47
C ALA A 19 5.34 -12.04 -12.84
N LEU A 20 5.33 -10.96 -13.64
CA LEU A 20 4.10 -10.32 -14.11
C LEU A 20 3.19 -11.29 -14.86
N ALA A 21 3.75 -12.12 -15.75
CA ALA A 21 2.97 -13.11 -16.49
C ALA A 21 2.32 -14.16 -15.57
N ALA A 22 3.03 -14.61 -14.53
CA ALA A 22 2.49 -15.53 -13.53
C ALA A 22 1.36 -14.88 -12.71
N THR A 23 1.52 -13.61 -12.32
CA THR A 23 0.48 -12.84 -11.62
C THR A 23 -0.80 -12.76 -12.47
N VAL A 24 -0.70 -12.32 -13.72
CA VAL A 24 -1.85 -12.21 -14.63
C VAL A 24 -2.49 -13.57 -14.88
N ALA A 25 -1.70 -14.62 -15.10
CA ALA A 25 -2.21 -15.98 -15.32
C ALA A 25 -3.03 -16.47 -14.11
N SER A 26 -2.59 -16.20 -12.87
CA SER A 26 -3.34 -16.59 -11.66
C SER A 26 -4.69 -15.88 -11.55
N LEU A 27 -4.75 -14.58 -11.90
CA LEU A 27 -6.00 -13.81 -11.94
C LEU A 27 -7.01 -14.36 -12.95
N LEU A 28 -6.52 -14.69 -14.15
CA LEU A 28 -7.36 -15.18 -15.23
C LEU A 28 -7.82 -16.65 -15.03
N ALA A 29 -7.09 -17.43 -14.24
CA ALA A 29 -7.45 -18.81 -13.89
C ALA A 29 -8.48 -18.88 -12.75
N ALA A 30 -8.67 -17.82 -11.99
CA ALA A 30 -9.61 -17.80 -10.86
C ALA A 30 -11.07 -17.94 -11.34
N PRO A 31 -11.93 -18.75 -10.68
CA PRO A 31 -13.33 -18.91 -11.06
C PRO A 31 -14.16 -17.62 -10.98
N ALA A 32 -13.89 -16.79 -9.99
CA ALA A 32 -14.45 -15.45 -9.86
C ALA A 32 -13.35 -14.44 -10.25
N ARG A 33 -13.47 -13.88 -11.45
CA ARG A 33 -12.46 -12.99 -12.05
C ARG A 33 -12.81 -11.54 -11.84
N PRO A 34 -11.80 -10.64 -11.82
CA PRO A 34 -12.05 -9.21 -11.97
C PRO A 34 -12.57 -8.93 -13.38
N ALA A 35 -13.50 -7.98 -13.49
CA ALA A 35 -14.02 -7.52 -14.78
C ALA A 35 -12.96 -6.76 -15.60
N GLU A 36 -11.92 -6.24 -14.97
CA GLU A 36 -10.86 -5.48 -15.60
C GLU A 36 -9.51 -5.76 -14.93
N VAL A 37 -8.46 -5.95 -15.74
CA VAL A 37 -7.07 -6.00 -15.29
C VAL A 37 -6.29 -4.91 -15.99
N LEU A 38 -5.67 -4.03 -15.23
CA LEU A 38 -4.84 -2.91 -15.70
C LEU A 38 -3.39 -3.13 -15.26
N ILE A 39 -2.51 -3.39 -16.20
CA ILE A 39 -1.08 -3.35 -15.98
C ILE A 39 -0.63 -1.90 -16.20
N VAL A 40 -0.08 -1.28 -15.18
CA VAL A 40 0.54 0.04 -15.30
C VAL A 40 2.04 -0.13 -15.37
N ASP A 41 2.57 -0.02 -16.57
CA ASP A 41 4.00 -0.09 -16.85
C ASP A 41 4.67 1.24 -16.49
N ASP A 42 5.42 1.24 -15.42
CA ASP A 42 6.13 2.43 -14.93
C ASP A 42 7.51 2.61 -15.60
N GLY A 43 7.59 2.37 -16.92
CA GLY A 43 8.78 2.60 -17.73
C GLY A 43 9.73 1.40 -17.76
N SER A 44 9.23 0.17 -17.76
CA SER A 44 10.05 -1.04 -17.87
C SER A 44 10.79 -1.12 -19.19
N THR A 45 12.00 -1.65 -19.14
CA THR A 45 12.87 -1.89 -20.33
C THR A 45 13.11 -3.38 -20.59
N ASP A 46 12.67 -4.24 -19.67
CA ASP A 46 12.89 -5.70 -19.72
C ASP A 46 11.91 -6.46 -20.64
N GLY A 47 10.94 -5.76 -21.24
CA GLY A 47 9.93 -6.36 -22.11
C GLY A 47 8.83 -7.13 -21.40
N SER A 48 8.81 -7.16 -20.07
CA SER A 48 7.81 -7.91 -19.28
C SER A 48 6.36 -7.51 -19.56
N THR A 49 6.13 -6.26 -19.94
CA THR A 49 4.79 -5.72 -20.23
C THR A 49 4.35 -5.86 -21.69
N ALA A 50 5.21 -6.35 -22.59
CA ALA A 50 4.92 -6.44 -24.03
C ALA A 50 3.84 -7.47 -24.40
N GLY A 51 3.50 -8.41 -23.53
CA GLY A 51 2.46 -9.43 -23.76
C GLY A 51 2.97 -10.66 -24.53
N PRO A 52 2.07 -11.46 -25.09
CA PRO A 52 0.69 -11.14 -25.47
C PRO A 52 -0.32 -11.20 -24.31
N TRP A 53 -1.17 -10.20 -24.20
CA TRP A 53 -2.22 -10.15 -23.20
C TRP A 53 -3.60 -10.39 -23.82
N PRO A 54 -4.53 -11.09 -23.14
CA PRO A 54 -5.91 -11.24 -23.62
C PRO A 54 -6.66 -9.90 -23.55
N PRO A 55 -7.78 -9.75 -24.31
CA PRO A 55 -8.52 -8.47 -24.36
C PRO A 55 -9.01 -7.92 -23.03
N SER A 56 -9.14 -8.77 -21.99
CA SER A 56 -9.51 -8.35 -20.63
C SER A 56 -8.37 -7.71 -19.85
N VAL A 57 -7.16 -7.69 -20.39
CA VAL A 57 -5.96 -7.10 -19.79
C VAL A 57 -5.51 -5.92 -20.63
N ARG A 58 -5.47 -4.75 -20.02
CA ARG A 58 -5.00 -3.50 -20.65
C ARG A 58 -3.66 -3.10 -20.08
N VAL A 59 -2.77 -2.57 -20.91
CA VAL A 59 -1.48 -2.01 -20.49
C VAL A 59 -1.51 -0.50 -20.63
N LEU A 60 -1.16 0.19 -19.56
CA LEU A 60 -0.92 1.63 -19.53
C LEU A 60 0.59 1.87 -19.40
N GLN A 61 1.19 2.39 -20.43
CA GLN A 61 2.62 2.78 -20.41
C GLN A 61 2.78 4.21 -19.92
N ARG A 62 3.79 4.44 -19.10
CA ARG A 62 4.15 5.76 -18.60
C ARG A 62 5.66 5.90 -18.40
N ALA A 63 6.14 7.13 -18.29
CA ALA A 63 7.50 7.38 -17.84
C ALA A 63 7.64 6.98 -16.36
N HIS A 64 8.80 6.43 -15.99
CA HIS A 64 9.09 6.00 -14.62
C HIS A 64 8.94 7.15 -13.61
N ALA A 65 8.16 6.92 -12.56
CA ALA A 65 7.91 7.89 -11.51
C ALA A 65 7.64 7.24 -10.13
N GLY A 66 7.65 5.92 -10.07
CA GLY A 66 7.47 5.13 -8.86
C GLY A 66 6.07 4.55 -8.69
N ILE A 67 5.93 3.74 -7.64
CA ILE A 67 4.76 2.89 -7.40
C ILE A 67 3.46 3.69 -7.15
N ALA A 68 3.52 4.76 -6.35
CA ALA A 68 2.33 5.55 -5.99
C ALA A 68 1.73 6.26 -7.22
N PRO A 69 2.50 6.98 -8.07
CA PRO A 69 2.00 7.54 -9.32
C PRO A 69 1.48 6.47 -10.30
N ALA A 70 2.11 5.29 -10.35
CA ALA A 70 1.65 4.20 -11.21
C ALA A 70 0.27 3.67 -10.76
N ARG A 71 0.10 3.37 -9.48
CA ARG A 71 -1.19 2.94 -8.91
C ARG A 71 -2.29 4.00 -9.10
N ASN A 72 -1.98 5.27 -8.88
CA ASN A 72 -2.91 6.38 -9.10
C ASN A 72 -3.36 6.47 -10.57
N ALA A 73 -2.44 6.31 -11.52
CA ALA A 73 -2.78 6.30 -12.95
C ALA A 73 -3.72 5.13 -13.29
N GLY A 74 -3.48 3.95 -12.73
CA GLY A 74 -4.36 2.80 -12.87
C GLY A 74 -5.75 3.04 -12.29
N ALA A 75 -5.84 3.62 -11.09
CA ALA A 75 -7.11 3.95 -10.44
C ALA A 75 -7.96 4.96 -11.25
N LEU A 76 -7.29 5.94 -11.86
CA LEU A 76 -7.96 6.93 -12.73
C LEU A 76 -8.48 6.29 -14.01
N ALA A 77 -7.72 5.36 -14.61
CA ALA A 77 -8.09 4.69 -15.85
C ALA A 77 -9.07 3.53 -15.68
N ALA A 78 -9.26 3.04 -14.45
CA ALA A 78 -10.19 1.96 -14.13
C ALA A 78 -11.64 2.38 -14.32
N ALA A 79 -12.47 1.46 -14.86
CA ALA A 79 -13.90 1.68 -15.08
C ALA A 79 -14.77 1.06 -13.98
N GLN A 80 -14.23 0.18 -13.15
CA GLN A 80 -14.98 -0.57 -12.15
C GLN A 80 -15.13 0.20 -10.83
N PRO A 81 -16.22 -0.02 -10.06
CA PRO A 81 -16.46 0.66 -8.80
C PRO A 81 -15.54 0.23 -7.66
N LEU A 82 -14.95 -0.96 -7.75
CA LEU A 82 -14.01 -1.47 -6.77
C LEU A 82 -12.61 -1.59 -7.42
N LEU A 83 -11.60 -1.20 -6.68
CA LEU A 83 -10.19 -1.34 -7.06
C LEU A 83 -9.52 -2.38 -6.17
N VAL A 84 -8.66 -3.19 -6.78
CA VAL A 84 -7.65 -3.97 -6.06
C VAL A 84 -6.29 -3.58 -6.62
N PHE A 85 -5.43 -3.04 -5.78
CA PHE A 85 -4.02 -2.87 -6.11
C PHE A 85 -3.30 -4.17 -5.77
N LEU A 86 -2.54 -4.68 -6.71
CA LEU A 86 -1.83 -5.95 -6.59
C LEU A 86 -0.41 -5.79 -7.12
N ASP A 87 0.58 -6.28 -6.37
CA ASP A 87 1.96 -6.28 -6.84
C ASP A 87 2.15 -7.28 -7.99
N ALA A 88 3.04 -6.93 -8.92
CA ALA A 88 3.28 -7.69 -10.15
C ALA A 88 3.99 -9.04 -9.94
N HIS A 89 4.25 -9.42 -8.70
CA HIS A 89 4.87 -10.68 -8.30
C HIS A 89 4.06 -11.40 -7.20
N CYS A 90 2.74 -11.26 -7.29
CA CYS A 90 1.77 -11.99 -6.49
C CYS A 90 1.05 -13.06 -7.31
N THR A 91 0.64 -14.15 -6.65
CA THR A 91 -0.32 -15.10 -7.22
C THR A 91 -1.52 -15.21 -6.29
N VAL A 92 -2.70 -15.46 -6.85
CA VAL A 92 -3.96 -15.49 -6.11
C VAL A 92 -4.58 -16.88 -6.07
N ASP A 93 -5.20 -17.22 -4.95
CA ASP A 93 -5.95 -18.47 -4.82
C ASP A 93 -7.30 -18.40 -5.57
N PRO A 94 -7.89 -19.52 -5.95
CA PRO A 94 -9.15 -19.54 -6.74
C PRO A 94 -10.32 -18.76 -6.14
N GLY A 95 -10.40 -18.64 -4.82
CA GLY A 95 -11.50 -17.96 -4.11
C GLY A 95 -11.16 -16.58 -3.53
N TRP A 96 -10.02 -16.00 -3.85
CA TRP A 96 -9.45 -14.82 -3.19
C TRP A 96 -10.31 -13.54 -3.25
N LEU A 97 -10.96 -13.29 -4.39
CA LEU A 97 -11.59 -12.00 -4.67
C LEU A 97 -12.95 -11.82 -3.99
N ALA A 98 -13.76 -12.88 -3.93
CA ALA A 98 -15.11 -12.79 -3.39
C ALA A 98 -15.17 -12.34 -1.91
N PRO A 99 -14.29 -12.79 -1.00
CA PRO A 99 -14.27 -12.29 0.38
C PRO A 99 -13.91 -10.81 0.48
N LEU A 100 -13.04 -10.29 -0.38
CA LEU A 100 -12.68 -8.86 -0.44
C LEU A 100 -13.89 -8.02 -0.88
N VAL A 101 -14.57 -8.45 -1.96
CA VAL A 101 -15.79 -7.78 -2.43
C VAL A 101 -16.86 -7.76 -1.35
N ALA A 102 -17.13 -8.91 -0.70
CA ALA A 102 -18.12 -9.00 0.37
C ALA A 102 -17.74 -8.14 1.61
N ALA A 103 -16.46 -7.93 1.87
CA ALA A 103 -16.02 -7.01 2.93
C ALA A 103 -16.33 -5.56 2.58
N LEU A 104 -16.04 -5.13 1.33
CA LEU A 104 -16.32 -3.77 0.87
C LEU A 104 -17.80 -3.49 0.66
N GLU A 105 -18.62 -4.49 0.28
CA GLU A 105 -20.08 -4.33 0.24
C GLU A 105 -20.66 -4.04 1.62
N ARG A 106 -20.14 -4.66 2.67
CA ARG A 106 -20.55 -4.41 4.07
C ARG A 106 -19.96 -3.15 4.67
N HIS A 107 -18.77 -2.76 4.20
CA HIS A 107 -18.02 -1.60 4.68
C HIS A 107 -17.50 -0.79 3.49
N PRO A 108 -18.37 -0.01 2.81
CA PRO A 108 -18.01 0.68 1.55
C PRO A 108 -16.87 1.70 1.70
N ASP A 109 -16.68 2.22 2.90
CA ASP A 109 -15.60 3.16 3.21
C ASP A 109 -14.31 2.50 3.72
N ALA A 110 -14.23 1.16 3.72
CA ALA A 110 -13.04 0.46 4.20
C ALA A 110 -11.94 0.36 3.15
N ILE A 111 -10.69 0.19 3.63
CA ILE A 111 -9.64 -0.51 2.90
C ILE A 111 -9.59 -1.94 3.44
N ALA A 112 -9.54 -2.93 2.55
CA ALA A 112 -9.50 -4.34 2.91
C ALA A 112 -8.27 -5.03 2.32
N GLY A 113 -7.58 -5.85 3.10
CA GLY A 113 -6.41 -6.62 2.66
C GLY A 113 -6.58 -8.12 2.93
N PRO A 114 -6.06 -8.99 2.04
CA PRO A 114 -6.13 -10.44 2.20
C PRO A 114 -5.16 -10.96 3.28
N ALA A 115 -5.24 -12.26 3.56
CA ALA A 115 -4.13 -12.99 4.13
C ALA A 115 -3.04 -13.16 3.05
N VAL A 116 -1.85 -12.66 3.32
CA VAL A 116 -0.70 -12.71 2.42
C VAL A 116 0.27 -13.78 2.90
N HIS A 117 0.59 -14.72 2.02
CA HIS A 117 1.53 -15.80 2.25
C HIS A 117 2.88 -15.49 1.62
N ASP A 118 3.97 -15.90 2.25
CA ASP A 118 5.29 -15.88 1.61
C ASP A 118 5.42 -17.09 0.67
N GLU A 119 5.81 -16.87 -0.60
CA GLU A 119 6.05 -17.95 -1.57
C GLU A 119 7.05 -19.01 -1.02
N ARG A 120 8.01 -18.60 -0.18
CA ARG A 120 9.03 -19.48 0.41
C ARG A 120 8.57 -20.18 1.69
N GLU A 121 7.61 -19.59 2.40
CA GLU A 121 7.04 -20.12 3.64
C GLU A 121 5.50 -20.08 3.58
N PRO A 122 4.85 -20.90 2.73
CA PRO A 122 3.41 -20.80 2.49
C PRO A 122 2.54 -21.02 3.73
N ALA A 123 3.06 -21.71 4.74
CA ALA A 123 2.38 -21.89 6.03
C ALA A 123 2.32 -20.61 6.87
N ARG A 124 3.14 -19.59 6.54
CA ARG A 124 3.19 -18.32 7.23
C ARG A 124 2.34 -17.29 6.47
N ALA A 125 1.23 -16.90 7.08
CA ALA A 125 0.38 -15.84 6.57
C ALA A 125 0.41 -14.60 7.47
N GLY A 126 0.37 -13.43 6.86
CA GLY A 126 0.09 -12.15 7.51
C GLY A 126 -1.25 -11.59 7.04
N CYS A 127 -2.05 -11.00 7.92
CA CYS A 127 -3.33 -10.36 7.56
C CYS A 127 -3.41 -8.98 8.22
N GLY A 128 -3.16 -7.93 7.42
CA GLY A 128 -2.89 -6.60 7.93
C GLY A 128 -1.57 -6.51 8.72
N ALA A 129 -1.24 -5.33 9.21
CA ALA A 129 0.01 -5.06 9.91
C ALA A 129 -0.15 -3.96 10.98
N HIS A 130 0.90 -3.72 11.76
CA HIS A 130 1.03 -2.63 12.72
C HIS A 130 2.44 -2.04 12.66
N LEU A 131 2.58 -0.77 13.01
CA LEU A 131 3.87 -0.07 13.01
C LEU A 131 4.74 -0.51 14.18
N VAL A 132 6.07 -0.55 13.98
CA VAL A 132 7.02 -1.01 15.01
C VAL A 132 8.11 0.00 15.36
N ASP A 133 8.35 1.01 14.51
CA ASP A 133 9.41 2.00 14.77
C ASP A 133 9.13 3.38 14.14
N PRO A 134 9.92 4.41 14.49
CA PRO A 134 9.76 5.77 13.96
C PRO A 134 10.01 5.94 12.46
N LEU A 135 10.53 4.95 11.77
CA LEU A 135 10.72 4.95 10.31
C LEU A 135 9.55 4.30 9.57
N PHE A 136 8.44 4.06 10.29
CA PHE A 136 7.22 3.42 9.79
C PHE A 136 7.42 2.00 9.28
N THR A 137 8.45 1.29 9.78
CA THR A 137 8.56 -0.15 9.58
C THR A 137 7.34 -0.82 10.20
N TYR A 138 6.83 -1.87 9.57
CA TYR A 138 5.67 -2.58 10.08
C TYR A 138 5.93 -4.08 10.22
N ARG A 139 5.13 -4.71 11.07
CA ARG A 139 5.09 -6.16 11.27
C ARG A 139 3.72 -6.69 10.91
N TRP A 140 3.69 -7.79 10.17
CA TRP A 140 2.46 -8.48 9.83
C TRP A 140 1.76 -9.05 11.06
N ASN A 141 0.44 -8.87 11.12
CA ASN A 141 -0.42 -9.52 12.09
C ASN A 141 -0.71 -10.95 11.64
N ARG A 142 -0.87 -11.86 12.60
CA ARG A 142 -1.36 -13.20 12.29
C ARG A 142 -2.87 -13.16 12.04
N PRO A 143 -3.40 -13.96 11.08
CA PRO A 143 -4.84 -14.14 10.97
C PRO A 143 -5.45 -14.65 12.28
N ALA A 144 -6.52 -14.02 12.74
CA ALA A 144 -7.24 -14.40 13.97
C ALA A 144 -8.55 -15.13 13.62
N GLY A 145 -8.44 -16.30 13.00
CA GLY A 145 -9.60 -17.06 12.47
C GLY A 145 -10.09 -16.49 11.12
N ASP A 146 -11.34 -16.80 10.76
CA ASP A 146 -11.93 -16.48 9.44
C ASP A 146 -12.72 -15.17 9.39
N ALA A 147 -12.99 -14.56 10.54
CA ALA A 147 -13.75 -13.32 10.61
C ALA A 147 -12.92 -12.12 10.16
N LEU A 148 -13.62 -11.08 9.65
CA LEU A 148 -12.98 -9.79 9.40
C LEU A 148 -12.33 -9.28 10.70
N GLN A 149 -11.13 -8.77 10.59
CA GLN A 149 -10.39 -8.21 11.73
C GLN A 149 -10.02 -6.75 11.46
N ALA A 150 -10.19 -5.88 12.45
CA ALA A 150 -9.64 -4.53 12.38
C ALA A 150 -8.11 -4.62 12.43
N VAL A 151 -7.44 -3.79 11.62
CA VAL A 151 -5.98 -3.75 11.54
C VAL A 151 -5.48 -2.31 11.53
N GLY A 152 -4.23 -2.09 11.92
CA GLY A 152 -3.65 -0.75 11.88
C GLY A 152 -3.22 -0.35 10.48
N LEU A 153 -2.84 -1.30 9.64
CA LEU A 153 -2.29 -1.06 8.31
C LEU A 153 -2.71 -2.17 7.36
N VAL A 154 -3.02 -1.81 6.12
CA VAL A 154 -3.19 -2.75 5.02
C VAL A 154 -2.01 -2.60 4.06
N PRO A 155 -1.05 -3.56 4.05
CA PRO A 155 0.13 -3.49 3.19
C PRO A 155 -0.20 -3.48 1.70
N GLY A 156 0.59 -2.71 0.94
CA GLY A 156 0.35 -2.40 -0.46
C GLY A 156 0.50 -3.55 -1.45
N GLY A 157 1.08 -4.69 -1.03
CA GLY A 157 1.23 -5.86 -1.90
C GLY A 157 -0.09 -6.42 -2.44
N CYS A 158 -1.17 -6.29 -1.65
CA CYS A 158 -2.55 -6.47 -2.13
C CYS A 158 -3.50 -5.70 -1.20
N LEU A 159 -4.23 -4.72 -1.73
CA LEU A 159 -5.28 -4.01 -1.02
C LEU A 159 -6.48 -3.71 -1.93
N ALA A 160 -7.67 -3.78 -1.36
CA ALA A 160 -8.93 -3.51 -2.02
C ALA A 160 -9.61 -2.28 -1.41
N VAL A 161 -10.24 -1.44 -2.25
CA VAL A 161 -10.92 -0.22 -1.84
C VAL A 161 -12.00 0.18 -2.86
N ALA A 162 -13.05 0.87 -2.44
CA ALA A 162 -13.98 1.49 -3.36
C ALA A 162 -13.29 2.64 -4.13
N ARG A 163 -13.50 2.67 -5.46
CA ARG A 163 -12.81 3.61 -6.37
C ARG A 163 -13.11 5.07 -6.05
N GLU A 164 -14.37 5.40 -5.86
CA GLU A 164 -14.79 6.78 -5.65
C GLU A 164 -14.26 7.37 -4.34
N PRO A 165 -14.40 6.71 -3.17
CA PRO A 165 -13.75 7.15 -1.93
C PRO A 165 -12.22 7.28 -2.04
N PHE A 166 -11.55 6.36 -2.76
CA PHE A 166 -10.11 6.42 -2.99
C PHE A 166 -9.72 7.66 -3.79
N LEU A 167 -10.40 7.93 -4.90
CA LEU A 167 -10.11 9.10 -5.73
C LEU A 167 -10.44 10.41 -5.00
N ALA A 168 -11.50 10.45 -4.19
CA ALA A 168 -11.89 11.62 -3.42
C ALA A 168 -10.86 12.02 -2.35
N THR A 169 -10.01 11.09 -1.89
CA THR A 169 -8.89 11.39 -0.99
C THR A 169 -7.62 11.85 -1.70
N GLY A 170 -7.61 11.88 -3.03
CA GLY A 170 -6.43 12.15 -3.85
C GLY A 170 -5.58 10.90 -4.12
N GLY A 171 -6.02 9.71 -3.70
CA GLY A 171 -5.31 8.45 -3.90
C GLY A 171 -4.09 8.28 -3.00
N PHE A 172 -3.07 7.59 -3.52
CA PHE A 172 -1.77 7.50 -2.85
C PHE A 172 -1.07 8.86 -2.84
N GLY A 173 -0.41 9.18 -1.74
CA GLY A 173 0.27 10.45 -1.53
C GLY A 173 1.41 10.76 -2.51
N PRO A 174 2.08 11.90 -2.36
CA PRO A 174 3.10 12.39 -3.31
C PRO A 174 4.46 11.69 -3.09
N PHE A 175 4.47 10.36 -3.18
CA PHE A 175 5.65 9.53 -2.99
C PHE A 175 6.41 9.30 -4.28
N ARG A 176 7.72 9.11 -4.17
CA ARG A 176 8.60 8.75 -5.27
C ARG A 176 9.10 7.33 -5.09
N GLU A 177 9.51 6.71 -6.21
CA GLU A 177 10.11 5.40 -6.20
C GLU A 177 9.24 4.39 -5.44
N PHE A 178 9.76 3.82 -4.38
CA PHE A 178 9.11 2.75 -3.62
C PHE A 178 9.02 3.07 -2.12
N GLY A 179 7.88 2.73 -1.52
CA GLY A 179 7.67 2.62 -0.07
C GLY A 179 6.93 3.79 0.56
N LEU A 180 6.23 3.47 1.63
CA LEU A 180 5.42 4.32 2.49
C LEU A 180 4.05 4.76 1.92
N GLU A 181 3.75 4.54 0.65
CA GLU A 181 2.47 4.93 0.05
C GLU A 181 1.27 4.20 0.67
N ASP A 182 1.44 2.94 1.06
CA ASP A 182 0.43 2.12 1.75
C ASP A 182 0.28 2.49 3.23
N VAL A 183 1.40 2.82 3.87
CA VAL A 183 1.41 3.34 5.25
C VAL A 183 0.67 4.69 5.31
N ASP A 184 1.02 5.63 4.44
CA ASP A 184 0.39 6.95 4.36
C ASP A 184 -1.11 6.84 4.07
N LEU A 185 -1.49 6.00 3.10
CA LEU A 185 -2.89 5.75 2.76
C LEU A 185 -3.65 5.18 3.97
N SER A 186 -3.09 4.20 4.67
CA SER A 186 -3.71 3.61 5.86
C SER A 186 -3.88 4.64 6.98
N LEU A 187 -2.86 5.46 7.23
CA LEU A 187 -2.94 6.55 8.20
C LEU A 187 -3.99 7.61 7.83
N CYS A 188 -4.03 8.02 6.56
CA CYS A 188 -5.08 8.92 6.05
C CYS A 188 -6.47 8.35 6.30
N TRP A 189 -6.69 7.07 5.94
CA TRP A 189 -7.97 6.39 6.09
C TRP A 189 -8.43 6.32 7.53
N TRP A 190 -7.56 5.84 8.41
CA TRP A 190 -7.85 5.74 9.84
C TRP A 190 -8.15 7.11 10.47
N ARG A 191 -7.39 8.16 10.11
CA ARG A 191 -7.62 9.53 10.61
C ARG A 191 -8.98 10.09 10.17
N MET A 192 -9.49 9.67 9.03
CA MET A 192 -10.87 9.99 8.58
C MET A 192 -11.94 9.16 9.31
N GLY A 193 -11.58 8.30 10.24
CA GLY A 193 -12.50 7.40 10.94
C GLY A 193 -12.98 6.22 10.11
N ARG A 194 -12.31 5.92 8.98
CA ARG A 194 -12.67 4.84 8.07
C ARG A 194 -12.00 3.53 8.48
N PRO A 195 -12.64 2.36 8.28
CA PRO A 195 -12.10 1.08 8.69
C PRO A 195 -10.90 0.63 7.84
N LEU A 196 -9.95 -0.04 8.51
CA LEU A 196 -8.90 -0.84 7.89
C LEU A 196 -9.15 -2.29 8.29
N LEU A 197 -9.36 -3.18 7.31
CA LEU A 197 -9.84 -4.53 7.52
C LEU A 197 -8.87 -5.57 6.96
N GLY A 198 -8.50 -6.54 7.78
CA GLY A 198 -7.94 -7.79 7.33
C GLY A 198 -9.06 -8.78 6.96
N VAL A 199 -8.90 -9.48 5.85
CA VAL A 199 -9.85 -10.46 5.30
C VAL A 199 -9.19 -11.83 5.24
N PRO A 200 -9.17 -12.62 6.35
CA PRO A 200 -8.41 -13.86 6.44
C PRO A 200 -8.83 -14.94 5.44
N ARG A 201 -10.08 -14.89 4.95
CA ARG A 201 -10.60 -15.84 3.94
C ARG A 201 -10.18 -15.53 2.50
N SER A 202 -9.53 -14.41 2.26
CA SER A 202 -8.90 -14.06 0.98
C SER A 202 -7.43 -14.41 1.05
N HIS A 203 -6.89 -15.18 0.09
CA HIS A 203 -5.50 -15.64 0.13
C HIS A 203 -4.75 -15.18 -1.11
N VAL A 204 -3.60 -14.56 -0.87
CA VAL A 204 -2.65 -14.12 -1.91
C VAL A 204 -1.26 -14.57 -1.51
N THR A 205 -0.51 -15.12 -2.43
CA THR A 205 0.90 -15.48 -2.24
C THR A 205 1.78 -14.38 -2.84
N HIS A 206 2.67 -13.81 -2.05
CA HIS A 206 3.59 -12.77 -2.44
C HIS A 206 5.03 -13.29 -2.48
N ARG A 207 5.77 -12.94 -3.53
CA ARG A 207 7.19 -13.23 -3.64
C ARG A 207 7.99 -12.13 -2.96
N PHE A 208 8.29 -12.31 -1.66
CA PHE A 208 9.19 -11.39 -0.95
C PHE A 208 10.61 -11.53 -1.47
N ARG A 209 11.10 -10.51 -2.16
CA ARG A 209 12.43 -10.51 -2.77
C ARG A 209 13.50 -10.14 -1.75
N VAL A 210 14.62 -10.86 -1.75
CA VAL A 210 15.83 -10.47 -0.97
C VAL A 210 16.49 -9.24 -1.59
N GLN A 211 16.44 -9.18 -2.94
CA GLN A 211 16.96 -8.06 -3.71
C GLN A 211 15.93 -7.67 -4.77
N PRO A 212 15.54 -6.38 -4.84
CA PRO A 212 14.68 -5.90 -5.92
C PRO A 212 15.41 -5.96 -7.27
N PRO A 213 14.69 -6.01 -8.40
CA PRO A 213 15.30 -6.02 -9.73
C PRO A 213 15.89 -4.66 -10.13
N TYR A 214 15.73 -3.65 -9.30
CA TYR A 214 16.24 -2.29 -9.49
C TYR A 214 17.10 -1.88 -8.29
N ARG A 215 17.90 -0.82 -8.45
CA ARG A 215 18.71 -0.27 -7.34
C ARG A 215 17.81 0.58 -6.43
N PRO A 216 17.68 0.23 -5.15
CA PRO A 216 16.92 1.05 -4.21
C PRO A 216 17.52 2.46 -4.05
N ASP A 217 16.67 3.48 -4.08
CA ASP A 217 17.07 4.86 -3.81
C ASP A 217 16.82 5.18 -2.32
N LEU A 218 17.91 5.17 -1.54
CA LEU A 218 17.85 5.49 -0.10
C LEU A 218 17.38 6.92 0.14
N GLN A 219 17.75 7.87 -0.72
CA GLN A 219 17.31 9.27 -0.56
C GLN A 219 15.80 9.38 -0.75
N ALA A 220 15.24 8.75 -1.80
CA ALA A 220 13.81 8.74 -2.04
C ALA A 220 13.05 8.05 -0.90
N TRP A 221 13.59 6.95 -0.36
CA TRP A 221 12.97 6.28 0.79
C TRP A 221 12.95 7.18 2.05
N VAL A 222 14.07 7.85 2.38
CA VAL A 222 14.11 8.80 3.51
C VAL A 222 13.18 9.98 3.28
N GLU A 223 13.08 10.47 2.04
CA GLU A 223 12.13 11.51 1.65
C GLU A 223 10.68 11.06 1.88
N ASN A 224 10.34 9.83 1.52
CA ASN A 224 9.00 9.26 1.74
C ASN A 224 8.70 9.13 3.24
N VAL A 225 9.66 8.66 4.07
CA VAL A 225 9.52 8.63 5.54
C VAL A 225 9.24 10.01 6.10
N LEU A 226 10.02 11.01 5.70
CA LEU A 226 9.84 12.40 6.16
C LEU A 226 8.52 13.01 5.67
N THR A 227 8.12 12.70 4.43
CA THR A 227 6.82 13.12 3.89
C THR A 227 5.68 12.56 4.73
N THR A 228 5.68 11.25 5.02
CA THR A 228 4.68 10.61 5.89
C THR A 228 4.68 11.23 7.28
N ALA A 229 5.85 11.42 7.89
CA ALA A 229 5.96 12.04 9.21
C ALA A 229 5.39 13.47 9.25
N LEU A 230 5.74 14.31 8.28
CA LEU A 230 5.26 15.67 8.17
C LEU A 230 3.74 15.78 7.92
N ARG A 231 3.15 14.77 7.28
CA ARG A 231 1.70 14.70 7.03
C ARG A 231 0.91 14.26 8.26
N HIS A 232 1.47 13.35 9.06
CA HIS A 232 0.71 12.65 10.09
C HIS A 232 1.16 12.90 11.52
N LEU A 233 2.44 13.15 11.76
CA LEU A 233 2.99 13.26 13.10
C LEU A 233 3.13 14.70 13.58
N SER A 234 3.13 14.89 14.90
CA SER A 234 3.40 16.15 15.56
C SER A 234 4.31 15.96 16.79
N GLY A 235 4.74 17.06 17.39
CA GLY A 235 5.45 17.05 18.67
C GLY A 235 6.62 16.06 18.74
N ALA A 236 6.65 15.27 19.80
CA ALA A 236 7.74 14.35 20.10
C ALA A 236 7.89 13.20 19.06
N HIS A 237 6.80 12.70 18.49
CA HIS A 237 6.84 11.64 17.49
C HIS A 237 7.47 12.11 16.18
N LEU A 238 7.10 13.31 15.71
CA LEU A 238 7.75 13.93 14.55
C LEU A 238 9.25 14.15 14.81
N ALA A 239 9.59 14.70 15.97
CA ALA A 239 10.98 14.95 16.34
C ALA A 239 11.81 13.66 16.39
N GLU A 240 11.23 12.54 16.85
CA GLU A 240 11.90 11.24 16.88
C GLU A 240 12.16 10.70 15.47
N THR A 241 11.16 10.73 14.59
CA THR A 241 11.32 10.33 13.19
C THR A 241 12.41 11.15 12.50
N VAL A 242 12.37 12.49 12.67
CA VAL A 242 13.40 13.38 12.12
C VAL A 242 14.80 13.03 12.66
N ARG A 243 14.93 12.73 13.98
CA ARG A 243 16.20 12.30 14.60
C ARG A 243 16.71 10.98 14.02
N CYS A 244 15.83 10.02 13.80
CA CYS A 244 16.19 8.74 13.17
C CYS A 244 16.69 8.97 11.74
N CYS A 245 15.97 9.75 10.93
CA CYS A 245 16.36 10.10 9.57
C CYS A 245 17.68 10.89 9.51
N ALA A 246 17.92 11.78 10.47
CA ALA A 246 19.13 12.62 10.52
C ALA A 246 20.43 11.82 10.67
N ARG A 247 20.34 10.57 11.11
CA ARG A 247 21.51 9.65 11.17
C ARG A 247 21.88 9.06 9.80
N LEU A 248 21.04 9.29 8.79
CA LEU A 248 21.25 8.79 7.43
C LEU A 248 21.90 9.86 6.57
N GLY A 249 22.91 9.50 5.78
CA GLY A 249 23.73 10.45 5.02
C GLY A 249 23.00 11.29 3.96
N THR A 250 21.76 10.93 3.64
CA THR A 250 20.90 11.60 2.64
C THR A 250 19.93 12.62 3.23
N PHE A 251 19.92 12.81 4.56
CA PHE A 251 18.90 13.56 5.29
C PHE A 251 18.66 14.98 4.77
N ASN A 252 19.72 15.79 4.56
CA ASN A 252 19.57 17.19 4.16
C ASN A 252 18.86 17.35 2.80
N ALA A 253 19.20 16.50 1.85
CA ALA A 253 18.54 16.51 0.54
C ALA A 253 17.10 15.98 0.66
N ALA A 254 16.89 14.93 1.42
CA ALA A 254 15.59 14.30 1.61
C ALA A 254 14.58 15.24 2.33
N ILE A 255 14.99 15.95 3.39
CA ILE A 255 14.09 16.88 4.11
C ILE A 255 13.71 18.07 3.24
N ALA A 256 14.66 18.63 2.47
CA ALA A 256 14.38 19.72 1.55
C ALA A 256 13.37 19.29 0.47
N ALA A 257 13.53 18.09 -0.09
CA ALA A 257 12.63 17.53 -1.08
C ALA A 257 11.24 17.23 -0.51
N ALA A 258 11.15 16.65 0.70
CA ALA A 258 9.89 16.38 1.38
C ALA A 258 9.10 17.67 1.66
N LEU A 259 9.77 18.72 2.14
CA LEU A 259 9.14 20.02 2.38
C LEU A 259 8.65 20.69 1.09
N ALA A 260 9.40 20.56 -0.01
CA ALA A 260 9.02 21.12 -1.31
C ALA A 260 7.79 20.43 -1.92
N ARG A 261 7.54 19.16 -1.58
CA ARG A 261 6.41 18.39 -2.12
C ARG A 261 5.12 18.54 -1.37
N LEU A 262 5.17 18.99 -0.11
CA LEU A 262 3.99 19.17 0.70
C LEU A 262 3.48 20.61 0.54
N PRO A 263 2.50 20.87 -0.34
CA PRO A 263 1.82 22.16 -0.39
C PRO A 263 1.26 22.52 0.98
N GLU A 264 1.16 23.80 1.30
CA GLU A 264 0.61 24.27 2.59
C GLU A 264 -0.78 23.66 2.90
N GLY A 265 -1.58 23.36 1.87
CA GLY A 265 -2.91 22.74 2.02
C GLY A 265 -2.90 21.25 2.39
N ASP A 266 -1.85 20.49 2.07
CA ASP A 266 -1.80 19.04 2.32
C ASP A 266 -1.66 18.68 3.81
N ARG A 267 -1.03 19.57 4.60
CA ARG A 267 -1.03 19.46 6.07
C ARG A 267 -2.42 19.75 6.66
N GLN A 268 -3.24 20.51 5.98
CA GLN A 268 -4.61 20.87 6.43
C GLN A 268 -5.66 19.84 6.02
N ALA A 269 -5.52 19.16 4.90
CA ALA A 269 -6.49 18.15 4.43
C ALA A 269 -6.63 16.95 5.39
N VAL A 270 -5.56 16.67 6.15
CA VAL A 270 -5.57 15.64 7.21
C VAL A 270 -5.79 16.27 8.61
N ALA A 271 -5.80 17.59 8.73
CA ALA A 271 -5.87 18.30 10.01
C ALA A 271 -7.22 18.21 10.74
N GLY A 272 -8.30 17.84 10.08
CA GLY A 272 -9.63 17.69 10.67
C GLY A 272 -9.98 16.29 11.20
N GLY A 273 -9.07 15.31 11.08
CA GLY A 273 -9.30 13.93 11.47
C GLY A 273 -8.81 13.59 12.90
N ARG A 274 -8.88 12.28 13.25
CA ARG A 274 -8.34 11.75 14.50
C ARG A 274 -6.85 12.09 14.64
N ALA A 275 -6.40 12.32 15.86
CA ALA A 275 -4.98 12.56 16.15
C ALA A 275 -4.14 11.30 15.86
N CYS A 276 -3.01 11.42 15.20
CA CYS A 276 -2.15 10.29 14.90
C CYS A 276 -1.58 9.64 16.17
N GLU A 277 -1.47 10.39 17.27
CA GLU A 277 -1.09 9.88 18.58
C GLU A 277 -2.07 8.83 19.12
N GLU A 278 -3.36 8.90 18.75
CA GLU A 278 -4.35 7.86 19.06
C GLU A 278 -4.09 6.60 18.24
N TYR A 279 -3.76 6.75 16.95
CA TYR A 279 -3.36 5.65 16.09
C TYR A 279 -2.14 4.92 16.65
N LEU A 280 -1.10 5.66 17.04
CA LEU A 280 0.13 5.08 17.57
C LEU A 280 -0.11 4.30 18.89
N ARG A 281 -1.01 4.78 19.75
CA ARG A 281 -1.40 4.07 20.98
C ARG A 281 -2.18 2.79 20.71
N GLU A 282 -2.97 2.76 19.65
CA GLU A 282 -3.84 1.62 19.32
C GLU A 282 -3.09 0.58 18.45
N TRP A 283 -2.25 1.05 17.51
CA TRP A 283 -1.72 0.25 16.40
C TRP A 283 -0.19 0.25 16.26
N ALA A 284 0.55 0.86 17.16
CA ALA A 284 2.01 0.75 17.19
C ALA A 284 2.46 -0.09 18.38
N GLU A 285 3.57 -0.82 18.21
CA GLU A 285 4.23 -1.45 19.35
C GLU A 285 4.71 -0.39 20.34
N GLN A 286 4.81 -0.75 21.64
CA GLN A 286 5.27 0.14 22.73
C GLN A 286 6.69 0.70 22.52
N ALA A 287 7.39 0.25 21.47
CA ALA A 287 8.73 0.66 21.09
C ALA A 287 8.80 1.95 20.25
N TRP A 288 7.70 2.73 20.14
CA TRP A 288 7.83 4.10 19.68
C TRP A 288 8.18 4.98 20.89
N PRO A 289 9.46 5.06 21.30
CA PRO A 289 9.81 5.74 22.53
C PRO A 289 9.61 7.24 22.32
N VAL A 290 8.54 7.76 22.90
CA VAL A 290 8.59 9.16 23.33
C VAL A 290 9.65 9.22 24.40
N VAL A 291 10.85 9.68 24.09
CA VAL A 291 11.80 10.11 25.10
C VAL A 291 11.04 11.20 25.87
N GLN A 292 10.53 10.86 27.03
CA GLN A 292 10.06 11.85 27.98
C GLN A 292 11.26 12.74 28.20
N ASP A 293 11.13 13.98 27.75
CA ASP A 293 12.08 15.04 28.03
C ASP A 293 12.22 15.05 29.56
N GLN A 294 13.30 14.48 30.05
CA GLN A 294 13.70 14.71 31.44
C GLN A 294 14.17 16.14 31.42
N SER A 295 13.15 17.01 31.50
CA SER A 295 13.32 18.45 31.69
C SER A 295 14.38 18.70 32.74
N VAL A 296 15.45 19.28 32.24
CA VAL A 296 16.23 20.33 32.86
C VAL A 296 15.58 20.77 34.20
N GLY A 297 16.14 20.24 35.29
CA GLY A 297 16.00 20.83 36.62
C GLY A 297 17.09 21.88 36.81
#